data_9a30773d44a563c8b4810ccb853fd7af
#
_entry.id   9a30773d44a563c8b4810ccb853fd7af
#
_cell.length_a   1.000
_cell.length_b   1.000
_cell.length_c   1.000
_cell.angle_alpha   90.00
_cell.angle_beta   90.00
_cell.angle_gamma   90.00
#
_symmetry.space_group_name_H-M   'P 1'
#
loop_
_entity.id
_entity.type
_entity.pdbx_description
1 polymer ?
#
loop_
_entity_poly.entity_id
_entity_poly.type
_entity_poly.pdbx_seq_one_letter_code
_entity_poly.pdbx_strand_id
1 'polypeptide(L)'
;PYGDCNKHTFDMAKSILPVVKSTPCIAGIGAHDPSVDFDSIIKRLEEYGFSGVDNEPFSGLYGKYFSEQLERAGVGFSREVELIKAAHKNNFFSVAWAMSNEEAARMAAAGADVIGAMIGVTSGGMSGASKTISLEEATDAVRQMIYAAKRENPDVMVLTHGGPFADPDTAAYSIHNTEAVGYAS
;
A
#
# COMPACT_ATOMS: atom_id res chain seq x y z
N PRO A 1 10.79 -11.28 3.45
CA PRO A 1 10.28 -12.16 2.41
C PRO A 1 11.29 -13.26 2.07
N TYR A 2 10.79 -14.44 1.73
CA TYR A 2 11.61 -15.58 1.37
C TYR A 2 11.47 -15.82 -0.14
N GLY A 3 12.50 -15.48 -0.90
CA GLY A 3 12.53 -15.68 -2.34
C GLY A 3 11.99 -14.50 -3.15
N ASP A 4 11.68 -14.76 -4.40
CA ASP A 4 11.17 -13.79 -5.37
C ASP A 4 9.67 -13.55 -5.15
N CYS A 5 9.33 -12.40 -4.52
CA CYS A 5 7.95 -12.04 -4.21
C CYS A 5 7.10 -11.85 -5.48
N ASN A 6 7.66 -11.27 -6.53
CA ASN A 6 6.97 -11.03 -7.79
C ASN A 6 6.61 -12.36 -8.48
N LYS A 7 7.55 -13.31 -8.48
CA LYS A 7 7.26 -14.67 -8.96
C LYS A 7 6.14 -15.33 -8.15
N HIS A 8 6.15 -15.18 -6.82
CA HIS A 8 5.10 -15.75 -5.96
C HIS A 8 3.73 -15.16 -6.28
N THR A 9 3.61 -13.85 -6.54
CA THR A 9 2.36 -13.21 -6.97
C THR A 9 1.81 -13.88 -8.22
N PHE A 10 2.61 -14.08 -9.27
CA PHE A 10 2.17 -14.75 -10.49
C PHE A 10 1.90 -16.25 -10.31
N ASP A 11 2.59 -16.94 -9.43
CA ASP A 11 2.31 -18.35 -9.15
C ASP A 11 0.98 -18.51 -8.38
N MET A 12 0.69 -17.64 -7.42
CA MET A 12 -0.58 -17.62 -6.69
C MET A 12 -1.77 -17.25 -7.60
N ALA A 13 -1.57 -16.35 -8.55
CA ALA A 13 -2.58 -15.97 -9.53
C ALA A 13 -3.23 -17.18 -10.20
N LYS A 14 -2.43 -18.20 -10.55
CA LYS A 14 -2.89 -19.43 -11.21
C LYS A 14 -3.91 -20.21 -10.39
N SER A 15 -3.89 -20.09 -9.06
CA SER A 15 -4.81 -20.78 -8.16
C SER A 15 -5.95 -19.88 -7.69
N ILE A 16 -5.73 -18.58 -7.55
CA ILE A 16 -6.70 -17.62 -6.99
C ILE A 16 -7.65 -17.10 -8.08
N LEU A 17 -7.11 -16.56 -9.17
CA LEU A 17 -7.94 -15.90 -10.19
C LEU A 17 -9.00 -16.80 -10.83
N PRO A 18 -8.76 -18.11 -11.07
CA PRO A 18 -9.80 -18.98 -11.64
C PRO A 18 -11.01 -19.19 -10.73
N VAL A 19 -10.86 -19.04 -9.41
CA VAL A 19 -11.96 -19.29 -8.45
C VAL A 19 -12.64 -18.00 -7.99
N VAL A 20 -12.00 -16.85 -8.12
CA VAL A 20 -12.60 -15.55 -7.82
C VAL A 20 -13.46 -15.11 -9.03
N LYS A 21 -14.74 -14.79 -8.78
CA LYS A 21 -15.69 -14.49 -9.86
C LYS A 21 -16.07 -13.02 -9.99
N SER A 22 -16.24 -12.31 -8.88
CA SER A 22 -16.77 -10.95 -8.85
C SER A 22 -15.98 -9.98 -7.98
N THR A 23 -15.05 -10.47 -7.18
CA THR A 23 -14.22 -9.63 -6.32
C THR A 23 -12.98 -9.18 -7.08
N PRO A 24 -12.66 -7.88 -7.14
CA PRO A 24 -11.41 -7.40 -7.71
C PRO A 24 -10.20 -7.97 -6.94
N CYS A 25 -9.18 -8.38 -7.67
CA CYS A 25 -7.92 -8.87 -7.09
C CYS A 25 -6.81 -7.87 -7.38
N ILE A 26 -6.16 -7.38 -6.33
CA ILE A 26 -5.03 -6.47 -6.41
C ILE A 26 -3.75 -7.30 -6.22
N ALA A 27 -2.76 -7.06 -7.06
CA ALA A 27 -1.48 -7.77 -7.05
C ALA A 27 -0.43 -7.01 -6.27
N GLY A 28 0.16 -7.63 -5.24
CA GLY A 28 1.33 -7.08 -4.57
C GLY A 28 2.59 -7.25 -5.42
N ILE A 29 3.28 -6.14 -5.70
CA ILE A 29 4.52 -6.10 -6.48
C ILE A 29 5.65 -5.45 -5.70
N GLY A 30 6.70 -6.22 -5.44
CA GLY A 30 7.94 -5.71 -4.84
C GLY A 30 8.72 -4.85 -5.84
N ALA A 31 8.58 -3.54 -5.74
CA ALA A 31 9.25 -2.57 -6.60
C ALA A 31 10.77 -2.52 -6.40
N HIS A 32 11.28 -3.08 -5.31
CA HIS A 32 12.70 -3.15 -4.95
C HIS A 32 13.54 -4.04 -5.88
N ASP A 33 12.92 -4.88 -6.70
CA ASP A 33 13.63 -5.67 -7.70
C ASP A 33 14.10 -4.76 -8.86
N PRO A 34 15.42 -4.54 -9.02
CA PRO A 34 15.94 -3.64 -10.05
C PRO A 34 15.75 -4.16 -11.47
N SER A 35 15.44 -5.44 -11.65
CA SER A 35 15.22 -6.05 -12.96
C SER A 35 13.80 -5.84 -13.50
N VAL A 36 12.88 -5.37 -12.66
CA VAL A 36 11.48 -5.15 -13.05
C VAL A 36 11.35 -3.88 -13.90
N ASP A 37 10.84 -4.06 -15.11
CA ASP A 37 10.28 -3.00 -15.94
C ASP A 37 8.79 -2.82 -15.60
N PHE A 38 8.42 -1.66 -15.08
CA PHE A 38 7.08 -1.44 -14.54
C PHE A 38 5.99 -1.41 -15.62
N ASP A 39 6.26 -0.88 -16.80
CA ASP A 39 5.27 -0.91 -17.89
C ASP A 39 4.99 -2.36 -18.35
N SER A 40 6.01 -3.20 -18.39
CA SER A 40 5.86 -4.61 -18.75
C SER A 40 5.15 -5.42 -17.67
N ILE A 41 5.44 -5.16 -16.38
CA ILE A 41 4.77 -5.91 -15.30
C ILE A 41 3.30 -5.53 -15.17
N ILE A 42 2.92 -4.26 -15.36
CA ILE A 42 1.52 -3.83 -15.38
C ILE A 42 0.74 -4.54 -16.47
N LYS A 43 1.24 -4.57 -17.70
CA LYS A 43 0.61 -5.32 -18.81
C LYS A 43 0.44 -6.80 -18.49
N ARG A 44 1.47 -7.40 -17.90
CA ARG A 44 1.40 -8.81 -17.50
C ARG A 44 0.36 -9.08 -16.41
N LEU A 45 0.19 -8.17 -15.44
CA LEU A 45 -0.85 -8.27 -14.42
C LEU A 45 -2.24 -8.21 -15.04
N GLU A 46 -2.45 -7.29 -15.98
CA GLU A 46 -3.69 -7.18 -16.74
C GLU A 46 -3.99 -8.47 -17.53
N GLU A 47 -3.00 -9.02 -18.25
CA GLU A 47 -3.12 -10.30 -18.98
C GLU A 47 -3.47 -11.47 -18.07
N TYR A 48 -3.00 -11.50 -16.82
CA TYR A 48 -3.36 -12.51 -15.83
C TYR A 48 -4.77 -12.34 -15.28
N GLY A 49 -5.37 -11.15 -15.41
CA GLY A 49 -6.71 -10.83 -14.94
C GLY A 49 -6.76 -10.19 -13.55
N PHE A 50 -5.67 -9.62 -13.08
CA PHE A 50 -5.69 -8.75 -11.91
C PHE A 50 -6.44 -7.46 -12.21
N SER A 51 -7.09 -6.90 -11.19
CA SER A 51 -7.86 -5.65 -11.28
C SER A 51 -7.02 -4.42 -10.92
N GLY A 52 -5.85 -4.61 -10.35
CA GLY A 52 -4.98 -3.52 -9.91
C GLY A 52 -3.69 -4.03 -9.30
N VAL A 53 -2.88 -3.09 -8.84
CA VAL A 53 -1.56 -3.35 -8.24
C VAL A 53 -1.40 -2.58 -6.93
N ASP A 54 -0.61 -3.13 -6.00
CA ASP A 54 -0.08 -2.41 -4.86
C ASP A 54 1.45 -2.57 -4.75
N ASN A 55 2.08 -1.72 -3.92
CA ASN A 55 3.52 -1.73 -3.70
C ASN A 55 3.97 -2.69 -2.59
N GLU A 56 3.21 -3.73 -2.29
CA GLU A 56 3.61 -4.70 -1.28
C GLU A 56 4.48 -5.83 -1.89
N PRO A 57 5.62 -6.19 -1.26
CA PRO A 57 6.17 -5.66 -0.02
C PRO A 57 6.88 -4.32 -0.22
N PHE A 58 6.56 -3.35 0.62
CA PHE A 58 7.12 -2.00 0.55
C PHE A 58 8.29 -1.78 1.54
N SER A 59 9.18 -0.85 1.19
CA SER A 59 10.44 -0.62 1.91
C SER A 59 10.25 -0.11 3.35
N GLY A 60 9.16 0.61 3.63
CA GLY A 60 8.84 1.14 4.95
C GLY A 60 8.74 0.08 6.06
N LEU A 61 8.36 -1.16 5.72
CA LEU A 61 8.29 -2.27 6.67
C LEU A 61 9.64 -2.63 7.33
N TYR A 62 10.74 -2.30 6.69
CA TYR A 62 12.08 -2.61 7.21
C TYR A 62 12.60 -1.60 8.24
N GLY A 63 11.80 -0.58 8.57
CA GLY A 63 12.17 0.49 9.49
C GLY A 63 13.05 1.56 8.85
N LYS A 64 13.04 2.75 9.44
CA LYS A 64 13.60 3.98 8.88
C LYS A 64 15.05 3.83 8.40
N TYR A 65 15.91 3.26 9.26
CA TYR A 65 17.34 3.14 8.92
C TYR A 65 17.57 2.31 7.65
N PHE A 66 16.91 1.15 7.55
CA PHE A 66 17.12 0.26 6.41
C PHE A 66 16.43 0.78 5.14
N SER A 67 15.25 1.40 5.28
CA SER A 67 14.56 2.06 4.17
C SER A 67 15.41 3.17 3.54
N GLU A 68 16.13 3.96 4.34
CA GLU A 68 17.07 4.96 3.83
C GLU A 68 18.25 4.33 3.07
N GLN A 69 18.74 3.16 3.50
CA GLN A 69 19.79 2.45 2.74
C GLN A 69 19.27 1.92 1.40
N LEU A 70 18.06 1.37 1.37
CA LEU A 70 17.41 0.92 0.15
C LEU A 70 17.20 2.09 -0.82
N GLU A 71 16.76 3.25 -0.32
CA GLU A 71 16.60 4.46 -1.14
C GLU A 71 17.91 4.92 -1.76
N ARG A 72 19.00 4.96 -0.96
CA ARG A 72 20.36 5.29 -1.46
C ARG A 72 20.88 4.30 -2.49
N ALA A 73 20.47 3.04 -2.40
CA ALA A 73 20.81 2.00 -3.35
C ALA A 73 19.93 2.02 -4.63
N GLY A 74 18.94 2.93 -4.70
CA GLY A 74 18.02 3.05 -5.83
C GLY A 74 16.96 1.94 -5.90
N VAL A 75 16.72 1.24 -4.79
CA VAL A 75 15.72 0.15 -4.68
C VAL A 75 14.73 0.40 -3.53
N GLY A 76 14.58 1.63 -3.10
CA GLY A 76 13.70 2.06 -2.02
C GLY A 76 12.37 2.62 -2.50
N PHE A 77 11.78 3.48 -1.66
CA PHE A 77 10.46 4.06 -1.85
C PHE A 77 10.28 4.81 -3.19
N SER A 78 11.34 5.43 -3.72
CA SER A 78 11.27 6.10 -5.03
C SER A 78 10.89 5.13 -6.15
N ARG A 79 11.31 3.86 -6.10
CA ARG A 79 10.87 2.85 -7.07
C ARG A 79 9.41 2.44 -6.88
N GLU A 80 8.91 2.43 -5.65
CA GLU A 80 7.49 2.19 -5.38
C GLU A 80 6.63 3.31 -5.99
N VAL A 81 7.07 4.56 -5.89
CA VAL A 81 6.44 5.69 -6.58
C VAL A 81 6.44 5.51 -8.10
N GLU A 82 7.52 5.01 -8.68
CA GLU A 82 7.59 4.72 -10.13
C GLU A 82 6.62 3.59 -10.55
N LEU A 83 6.42 2.57 -9.71
CA LEU A 83 5.40 1.53 -9.95
C LEU A 83 4.00 2.15 -10.02
N ILE A 84 3.65 3.02 -9.08
CA ILE A 84 2.34 3.69 -9.06
C ILE A 84 2.17 4.63 -10.27
N LYS A 85 3.21 5.35 -10.66
CA LYS A 85 3.19 6.15 -11.91
C LYS A 85 2.94 5.29 -13.14
N ALA A 86 3.56 4.12 -13.22
CA ALA A 86 3.34 3.20 -14.32
C ALA A 86 1.91 2.65 -14.33
N ALA A 87 1.33 2.33 -13.16
CA ALA A 87 -0.05 1.93 -13.04
C ALA A 87 -1.00 3.04 -13.55
N HIS A 88 -0.83 4.27 -13.07
CA HIS A 88 -1.62 5.42 -13.50
C HIS A 88 -1.51 5.67 -15.00
N LYS A 89 -0.30 5.67 -15.56
CA LYS A 89 -0.04 5.83 -17.00
C LYS A 89 -0.77 4.81 -17.87
N ASN A 90 -0.90 3.57 -17.36
CA ASN A 90 -1.55 2.46 -18.07
C ASN A 90 -3.04 2.32 -17.73
N ASN A 91 -3.66 3.28 -17.01
CA ASN A 91 -5.03 3.22 -16.49
C ASN A 91 -5.31 1.92 -15.69
N PHE A 92 -4.33 1.45 -14.95
CA PHE A 92 -4.44 0.27 -14.09
C PHE A 92 -4.60 0.71 -12.64
N PHE A 93 -5.66 0.22 -11.98
CA PHE A 93 -6.02 0.63 -10.61
C PHE A 93 -4.87 0.38 -9.63
N SER A 94 -4.66 1.29 -8.68
CA SER A 94 -3.55 1.21 -7.75
C SER A 94 -3.94 1.50 -6.30
N VAL A 95 -3.37 0.69 -5.40
CA VAL A 95 -3.39 0.94 -3.95
C VAL A 95 -1.96 1.18 -3.51
N ALA A 96 -1.68 2.34 -2.95
CA ALA A 96 -0.33 2.73 -2.55
C ALA A 96 -0.20 2.77 -1.03
N TRP A 97 0.58 1.85 -0.46
CA TRP A 97 0.91 1.87 0.96
C TRP A 97 1.89 2.98 1.28
N ALA A 98 1.60 3.74 2.32
CA ALA A 98 2.42 4.84 2.81
C ALA A 98 2.45 4.87 4.34
N MET A 99 3.62 5.15 4.92
CA MET A 99 3.84 5.18 6.37
C MET A 99 4.11 6.60 6.92
N SER A 100 4.06 7.61 6.05
CA SER A 100 4.29 9.00 6.44
C SER A 100 3.49 9.97 5.56
N ASN A 101 3.37 11.21 6.03
CA ASN A 101 2.74 12.29 5.27
C ASN A 101 3.43 12.54 3.93
N GLU A 102 4.76 12.48 3.92
CA GLU A 102 5.56 12.67 2.70
C GLU A 102 5.31 11.53 1.70
N GLU A 103 5.31 10.29 2.18
CA GLU A 103 5.02 9.13 1.33
C GLU A 103 3.61 9.20 0.75
N ALA A 104 2.59 9.52 1.58
CA ALA A 104 1.22 9.68 1.14
C ALA A 104 1.07 10.77 0.06
N ALA A 105 1.73 11.91 0.24
CA ALA A 105 1.76 12.98 -0.76
C ALA A 105 2.43 12.53 -2.06
N ARG A 106 3.59 11.88 -2.00
CA ARG A 106 4.31 11.39 -3.18
C ARG A 106 3.53 10.33 -3.96
N MET A 107 2.84 9.43 -3.28
CA MET A 107 1.99 8.43 -3.92
C MET A 107 0.76 9.06 -4.58
N ALA A 108 0.11 10.01 -3.89
CA ALA A 108 -1.01 10.77 -4.48
C ALA A 108 -0.58 11.57 -5.72
N ALA A 109 0.58 12.25 -5.66
CA ALA A 109 1.16 12.96 -6.81
C ALA A 109 1.55 12.01 -7.96
N ALA A 110 1.85 10.75 -7.66
CA ALA A 110 2.12 9.71 -8.66
C ALA A 110 0.86 9.21 -9.38
N GLY A 111 -0.33 9.59 -8.90
CA GLY A 111 -1.62 9.21 -9.46
C GLY A 111 -2.21 7.94 -8.82
N ALA A 112 -1.87 7.62 -7.57
CA ALA A 112 -2.53 6.55 -6.85
C ALA A 112 -4.04 6.77 -6.77
N ASP A 113 -4.83 5.71 -6.99
CA ASP A 113 -6.29 5.75 -6.81
C ASP A 113 -6.65 5.68 -5.32
N VAL A 114 -5.89 4.89 -4.58
CA VAL A 114 -6.08 4.69 -3.13
C VAL A 114 -4.75 4.78 -2.41
N ILE A 115 -4.73 5.50 -1.29
CA ILE A 115 -3.64 5.46 -0.31
C ILE A 115 -4.03 4.56 0.86
N GLY A 116 -3.22 3.56 1.15
CA GLY A 116 -3.28 2.80 2.39
C GLY A 116 -2.44 3.50 3.48
N ALA A 117 -3.08 4.23 4.39
CA ALA A 117 -2.41 4.91 5.48
C ALA A 117 -1.99 3.90 6.56
N MET A 118 -0.74 3.44 6.49
CA MET A 118 -0.16 2.43 7.35
C MET A 118 0.40 3.05 8.63
N ILE A 119 -0.24 2.77 9.77
CA ILE A 119 0.20 3.28 11.09
C ILE A 119 1.23 2.35 11.75
N GLY A 120 1.35 1.16 11.26
CA GLY A 120 2.27 0.14 11.75
C GLY A 120 1.64 -1.26 11.72
N VAL A 121 2.34 -2.22 12.28
CA VAL A 121 1.79 -3.58 12.40
C VAL A 121 0.57 -3.56 13.31
N THR A 122 -0.53 -4.17 12.87
CA THR A 122 -1.77 -4.27 13.64
C THR A 122 -1.53 -4.97 15.00
N SER A 123 -2.15 -4.46 16.05
CA SER A 123 -2.02 -5.01 17.39
C SER A 123 -2.79 -6.30 17.58
N GLY A 124 -2.39 -7.11 18.56
CA GLY A 124 -3.12 -8.30 18.99
C GLY A 124 -2.90 -9.54 18.10
N GLY A 125 -3.70 -10.58 18.35
CA GLY A 125 -3.52 -11.87 17.69
C GLY A 125 -2.21 -12.59 18.08
N MET A 126 -1.88 -13.65 17.35
CA MET A 126 -0.66 -14.44 17.60
C MET A 126 0.62 -13.80 17.01
N SER A 127 0.47 -12.91 16.02
CA SER A 127 1.57 -12.32 15.25
C SER A 127 1.55 -10.79 15.23
N GLY A 128 0.59 -10.16 15.91
CA GLY A 128 0.44 -8.71 15.94
C GLY A 128 1.44 -8.02 16.86
N ALA A 129 1.49 -6.70 16.77
CA ALA A 129 2.33 -5.88 17.62
C ALA A 129 1.88 -5.99 19.09
N SER A 130 2.83 -6.20 19.98
CA SER A 130 2.57 -6.25 21.43
C SER A 130 2.34 -4.86 22.03
N LYS A 131 2.75 -3.79 21.33
CA LYS A 131 2.59 -2.40 21.72
C LYS A 131 2.41 -1.52 20.49
N THR A 132 1.40 -0.64 20.54
CA THR A 132 1.12 0.37 19.52
C THR A 132 0.99 1.75 20.16
N ILE A 133 0.88 2.79 19.36
CA ILE A 133 0.45 4.12 19.80
C ILE A 133 -1.04 4.09 20.19
N SER A 134 -1.53 5.14 20.84
CA SER A 134 -2.94 5.24 21.20
C SER A 134 -3.85 5.33 19.96
N LEU A 135 -5.15 5.03 20.15
CA LEU A 135 -6.14 5.12 19.09
C LEU A 135 -6.27 6.55 18.56
N GLU A 136 -6.21 7.54 19.45
CA GLU A 136 -6.28 8.95 19.11
C GLU A 136 -5.06 9.40 18.30
N GLU A 137 -3.85 9.05 18.76
CA GLU A 137 -2.61 9.37 18.05
C GLU A 137 -2.57 8.73 16.65
N ALA A 138 -3.02 7.47 16.53
CA ALA A 138 -3.11 6.78 15.26
C ALA A 138 -4.12 7.46 14.31
N THR A 139 -5.29 7.86 14.83
CA THR A 139 -6.32 8.56 14.07
C THR A 139 -5.82 9.93 13.60
N ASP A 140 -5.08 10.65 14.45
CA ASP A 140 -4.46 11.93 14.08
C ASP A 140 -3.40 11.73 12.98
N ALA A 141 -2.60 10.68 13.07
CA ALA A 141 -1.62 10.37 12.02
C ALA A 141 -2.32 10.08 10.67
N VAL A 142 -3.39 9.29 10.66
CA VAL A 142 -4.21 9.05 9.45
C VAL A 142 -4.73 10.37 8.89
N ARG A 143 -5.27 11.26 9.73
CA ARG A 143 -5.79 12.58 9.31
C ARG A 143 -4.69 13.42 8.64
N GLN A 144 -3.47 13.42 9.17
CA GLN A 144 -2.35 14.15 8.58
C GLN A 144 -1.93 13.56 7.22
N MET A 145 -1.93 12.24 7.09
CA MET A 145 -1.64 11.57 5.82
C MET A 145 -2.71 11.87 4.77
N ILE A 146 -3.99 11.86 5.14
CA ILE A 146 -5.11 12.27 4.27
C ILE A 146 -4.91 13.70 3.79
N TYR A 147 -4.62 14.63 4.69
CA TYR A 147 -4.38 16.03 4.34
C TYR A 147 -3.21 16.18 3.35
N ALA A 148 -2.12 15.48 3.60
CA ALA A 148 -0.95 15.51 2.73
C ALA A 148 -1.25 14.93 1.33
N ALA A 149 -1.95 13.80 1.26
CA ALA A 149 -2.35 13.17 0.00
C ALA A 149 -3.34 14.03 -0.80
N LYS A 150 -4.37 14.56 -0.17
CA LYS A 150 -5.41 15.36 -0.83
C LYS A 150 -4.94 16.73 -1.30
N ARG A 151 -3.84 17.24 -0.79
CA ARG A 151 -3.20 18.44 -1.35
C ARG A 151 -2.60 18.19 -2.74
N GLU A 152 -2.13 16.98 -3.01
CA GLU A 152 -1.55 16.59 -4.30
C GLU A 152 -2.63 16.07 -5.26
N ASN A 153 -3.58 15.28 -4.75
CA ASN A 153 -4.71 14.76 -5.51
C ASN A 153 -5.99 14.83 -4.64
N PRO A 154 -6.87 15.81 -4.85
CA PRO A 154 -8.11 15.96 -4.06
C PRO A 154 -9.06 14.76 -4.13
N ASP A 155 -9.01 13.99 -5.21
CA ASP A 155 -9.91 12.87 -5.47
C ASP A 155 -9.38 11.53 -4.93
N VAL A 156 -8.15 11.48 -4.42
CA VAL A 156 -7.57 10.24 -3.90
C VAL A 156 -8.37 9.71 -2.71
N MET A 157 -8.67 8.42 -2.75
CA MET A 157 -9.27 7.73 -1.61
C MET A 157 -8.19 7.36 -0.60
N VAL A 158 -8.52 7.38 0.69
CA VAL A 158 -7.59 6.93 1.74
C VAL A 158 -8.26 5.89 2.62
N LEU A 159 -7.56 4.79 2.85
CA LEU A 159 -7.94 3.73 3.77
C LEU A 159 -7.08 3.82 5.04
N THR A 160 -7.68 3.58 6.19
CA THR A 160 -6.94 3.40 7.45
C THR A 160 -6.45 1.96 7.58
N HIS A 161 -5.27 1.75 8.18
CA HIS A 161 -4.70 0.41 8.38
C HIS A 161 -3.69 0.36 9.52
N GLY A 162 -3.71 -0.77 10.24
CA GLY A 162 -2.65 -1.16 11.16
C GLY A 162 -2.66 -0.46 12.52
N GLY A 163 -1.62 -0.66 13.31
CA GLY A 163 -1.53 -0.12 14.66
C GLY A 163 -2.70 -0.56 15.56
N PRO A 164 -3.39 0.36 16.25
CA PRO A 164 -4.50 0.04 17.14
C PRO A 164 -5.82 -0.30 16.41
N PHE A 165 -5.87 -0.18 15.07
CA PHE A 165 -7.06 -0.51 14.29
C PHE A 165 -7.18 -2.02 14.09
N ALA A 166 -7.44 -2.75 15.18
CA ALA A 166 -7.40 -4.21 15.21
C ALA A 166 -8.77 -4.90 15.15
N ASP A 167 -9.83 -4.13 15.24
CA ASP A 167 -11.22 -4.60 15.25
C ASP A 167 -12.18 -3.60 14.59
N PRO A 168 -13.44 -3.98 14.32
CA PRO A 168 -14.40 -3.10 13.66
C PRO A 168 -14.64 -1.78 14.39
N ASP A 169 -14.63 -1.75 15.72
CA ASP A 169 -14.93 -0.56 16.51
C ASP A 169 -13.79 0.47 16.42
N THR A 170 -12.54 0.02 16.53
CA THR A 170 -11.36 0.88 16.39
C THR A 170 -11.17 1.36 14.96
N ALA A 171 -11.45 0.54 13.96
CA ALA A 171 -11.46 0.94 12.56
C ALA A 171 -12.55 1.97 12.26
N ALA A 172 -13.77 1.74 12.77
CA ALA A 172 -14.89 2.68 12.64
C ALA A 172 -14.58 4.02 13.32
N TYR A 173 -13.90 4.00 14.47
CA TYR A 173 -13.47 5.24 15.14
C TYR A 173 -12.59 6.09 14.23
N SER A 174 -11.57 5.48 13.58
CA SER A 174 -10.73 6.21 12.64
C SER A 174 -11.52 6.77 11.46
N ILE A 175 -12.37 5.97 10.83
CA ILE A 175 -13.19 6.39 9.69
C ILE A 175 -14.12 7.55 10.06
N HIS A 176 -14.80 7.47 11.19
CA HIS A 176 -15.73 8.52 11.63
C HIS A 176 -15.05 9.83 12.06
N ASN A 177 -13.79 9.78 12.46
CA ASN A 177 -13.01 10.94 12.93
C ASN A 177 -11.99 11.46 11.90
N THR A 178 -12.00 10.91 10.69
CA THR A 178 -11.14 11.36 9.58
C THR A 178 -11.96 11.42 8.29
N GLU A 179 -11.30 11.66 7.16
CA GLU A 179 -11.88 11.51 5.83
C GLU A 179 -11.47 10.18 5.17
N ALA A 180 -11.06 9.19 5.96
CA ALA A 180 -10.82 7.84 5.43
C ALA A 180 -12.13 7.24 4.93
N VAL A 181 -12.10 6.64 3.74
CA VAL A 181 -13.30 6.06 3.12
C VAL A 181 -13.53 4.60 3.48
N GLY A 182 -12.60 4.00 4.20
CA GLY A 182 -12.66 2.59 4.59
C GLY A 182 -11.44 2.14 5.37
N TYR A 183 -11.39 0.84 5.58
CA TYR A 183 -10.34 0.12 6.31
C TYR A 183 -9.79 -1.02 5.46
N ALA A 184 -8.48 -1.23 5.50
CA ALA A 184 -7.83 -2.41 4.96
C ALA A 184 -7.26 -3.25 6.12
N SER A 185 -7.35 -4.58 6.03
CA SER A 185 -6.85 -5.52 7.04
C SER A 185 -6.00 -6.60 6.41
#